data_2b86ba8277004e63b823c1705b73eddd
#
_entry.id   2b86ba8277004e63b823c1705b73eddd
#
_cell.length_a   1.000
_cell.length_b   1.000
_cell.length_c   1.000
_cell.angle_alpha   90.00
_cell.angle_beta   90.00
_cell.angle_gamma   90.00
#
_symmetry.space_group_name_H-M   'P 1'
#
loop_
_entity.id
_entity.type
_entity.pdbx_description
1 polymer ?
#
loop_
_entity_poly.entity_id
_entity_poly.type
_entity_poly.pdbx_seq_one_letter_code
_entity_poly.pdbx_strand_id
1 'polypeptide(L)'
;MRGRKSVFGNSIAVGIIEIDGYVAMAAAVEAMFKASDAEFVGSQRSGGITFCGVVRGEISAVEYALEAGVEAARQADANVKTSVLVRPDGDVGSLLSRPGAMRKVMAGSANEPGVGE
;
A
#
# COMPACT_ATOMS: atom_id res chain seq x y z
N MET A 1 1.74 -4.90 -22.53
CA MET A 1 2.31 -4.61 -22.82
C MET A 1 3.02 -3.96 -22.23
N ARG A 2 3.48 -3.95 -22.21
CA ARG A 2 4.19 -3.52 -21.77
C ARG A 2 4.61 -2.63 -22.20
N GLY A 3 4.61 -2.23 -22.34
CA GLY A 3 5.13 -1.47 -22.93
C GLY A 3 5.24 -0.09 -22.82
N ARG A 4 4.48 0.54 -22.29
CA ARG A 4 4.58 1.78 -22.19
C ARG A 4 5.50 2.18 -21.20
N LYS A 5 6.42 2.95 -21.38
CA LYS A 5 7.28 3.45 -20.41
C LYS A 5 6.72 4.67 -19.82
N SER A 6 6.60 4.70 -18.52
CA SER A 6 6.17 5.88 -17.83
C SER A 6 7.37 6.81 -17.73
N VAL A 7 7.15 7.98 -17.19
CA VAL A 7 8.22 8.91 -16.96
C VAL A 7 9.27 8.30 -16.06
N PHE A 8 8.86 7.42 -15.17
CA PHE A 8 9.78 6.83 -14.23
C PHE A 8 10.45 5.57 -14.75
N GLY A 9 10.17 5.17 -15.98
CA GLY A 9 10.80 4.01 -16.55
C GLY A 9 10.46 2.76 -15.80
N ASN A 10 11.45 2.12 -15.23
CA ASN A 10 11.25 0.89 -14.50
C ASN A 10 11.09 1.09 -13.02
N SER A 11 10.65 2.25 -12.62
CA SER A 11 10.52 2.55 -11.22
C SER A 11 9.61 1.59 -10.50
N ILE A 12 9.99 1.27 -9.29
CA ILE A 12 9.18 0.45 -8.42
C ILE A 12 8.54 1.38 -7.41
N ALA A 13 7.29 1.16 -7.17
CA ALA A 13 6.54 1.95 -6.20
C ALA A 13 6.05 1.06 -5.09
N VAL A 14 5.87 1.64 -3.93
CA VAL A 14 5.24 0.98 -2.80
C VAL A 14 4.02 1.81 -2.47
N GLY A 15 2.87 1.17 -2.44
CA GLY A 15 1.63 1.84 -2.08
C GLY A 15 1.20 1.38 -0.71
N ILE A 16 0.69 2.31 0.08
CA ILE A 16 0.25 2.02 1.42
C ILE A 16 -1.17 2.51 1.57
N ILE A 17 -2.03 1.67 2.12
CA ILE A 17 -3.40 2.04 2.35
C ILE A 17 -3.71 1.83 3.82
N GLU A 18 -4.33 2.82 4.45
CA GLU A 18 -4.73 2.73 5.84
C GLU A 18 -6.23 2.82 5.91
N ILE A 19 -6.83 1.85 6.58
CA ILE A 19 -8.27 1.74 6.63
C ILE A 19 -8.72 1.44 8.04
N ASP A 20 -9.76 2.12 8.49
CA ASP A 20 -10.33 1.85 9.80
C ASP A 20 -11.33 0.73 9.67
N GLY A 21 -11.16 -0.29 10.51
CA GLY A 21 -12.12 -1.38 10.56
C GLY A 21 -11.63 -2.63 9.85
N TYR A 22 -11.79 -3.76 10.52
CA TYR A 22 -11.32 -5.01 9.99
C TYR A 22 -12.08 -5.44 8.73
N VAL A 23 -13.39 -5.27 8.74
CA VAL A 23 -14.20 -5.71 7.62
C VAL A 23 -13.88 -4.90 6.37
N ALA A 24 -13.74 -3.59 6.54
CA ALA A 24 -13.40 -2.75 5.41
C ALA A 24 -12.01 -3.08 4.88
N MET A 25 -11.08 -3.40 5.77
CA MET A 25 -9.75 -3.75 5.34
C MET A 25 -9.76 -5.06 4.57
N ALA A 26 -10.53 -6.05 5.03
CA ALA A 26 -10.61 -7.31 4.33
C ALA A 26 -11.19 -7.12 2.92
N ALA A 27 -12.20 -6.29 2.80
CA ALA A 27 -12.78 -6.01 1.50
C ALA A 27 -11.78 -5.32 0.58
N ALA A 28 -11.01 -4.40 1.13
CA ALA A 28 -10.03 -3.68 0.33
C ALA A 28 -8.91 -4.60 -0.14
N VAL A 29 -8.46 -5.50 0.73
CA VAL A 29 -7.41 -6.42 0.35
C VAL A 29 -7.88 -7.31 -0.79
N GLU A 30 -9.09 -7.80 -0.70
CA GLU A 30 -9.62 -8.63 -1.75
C GLU A 30 -9.72 -7.86 -3.07
N ALA A 31 -10.17 -6.62 -3.01
CA ALA A 31 -10.29 -5.80 -4.21
C ALA A 31 -8.93 -5.54 -4.82
N MET A 32 -7.93 -5.29 -3.99
CA MET A 32 -6.60 -5.02 -4.50
C MET A 32 -5.98 -6.26 -5.12
N PHE A 33 -6.21 -7.42 -4.54
CA PHE A 33 -5.73 -8.65 -5.12
C PHE A 33 -6.28 -8.87 -6.51
N LYS A 34 -7.53 -8.55 -6.72
CA LYS A 34 -8.16 -8.79 -8.01
C LYS A 34 -7.86 -7.75 -9.05
N ALA A 35 -7.41 -6.60 -8.64
CA ALA A 35 -7.45 -5.46 -9.52
C ALA A 35 -6.21 -5.22 -10.35
N SER A 36 -5.07 -5.73 -9.97
CA SER A 36 -3.88 -5.32 -10.68
C SER A 36 -2.78 -6.34 -10.54
N ASP A 37 -1.68 -6.06 -11.24
CA ASP A 37 -0.52 -6.90 -11.18
C ASP A 37 0.41 -6.53 -10.03
N ALA A 38 0.03 -5.58 -9.22
CA ALA A 38 0.86 -5.22 -8.09
C ALA A 38 0.89 -6.35 -7.09
N GLU A 39 1.99 -6.51 -6.41
CA GLU A 39 2.15 -7.54 -5.43
C GLU A 39 1.67 -7.06 -4.08
N PHE A 40 0.80 -7.80 -3.42
CA PHE A 40 0.37 -7.46 -2.09
C PHE A 40 1.42 -7.97 -1.12
N VAL A 41 2.06 -7.06 -0.40
CA VAL A 41 3.15 -7.42 0.49
C VAL A 41 2.64 -7.95 1.82
N GLY A 42 1.63 -7.32 2.36
CA GLY A 42 1.08 -7.75 3.63
C GLY A 42 0.26 -6.67 4.26
N SER A 43 -0.37 -7.02 5.37
CA SER A 43 -1.14 -6.05 6.13
C SER A 43 -0.96 -6.32 7.60
N GLN A 44 -1.21 -5.29 8.40
CA GLN A 44 -1.17 -5.45 9.84
C GLN A 44 -1.91 -4.31 10.48
N ARG A 45 -2.27 -4.53 11.73
CA ARG A 45 -2.96 -3.51 12.49
C ARG A 45 -1.95 -2.46 12.88
N SER A 46 -2.30 -1.22 12.71
CA SER A 46 -1.38 -0.15 13.03
C SER A 46 -1.79 0.62 14.26
N GLY A 47 -2.82 0.19 14.93
CA GLY A 47 -3.23 0.81 16.18
C GLY A 47 -4.72 0.97 16.21
N GLY A 48 -5.34 0.76 17.36
CA GLY A 48 -6.78 0.88 17.48
C GLY A 48 -7.49 0.05 16.46
N ILE A 49 -8.33 0.68 15.66
CA ILE A 49 -9.07 -0.02 14.63
C ILE A 49 -8.45 0.14 13.25
N THR A 50 -7.30 0.75 13.15
CA THR A 50 -6.69 1.06 11.87
C THR A 50 -5.80 -0.08 11.40
N PHE A 51 -5.95 -0.43 10.14
CA PHE A 51 -5.13 -1.45 9.52
C PHE A 51 -4.38 -0.83 8.35
N CYS A 52 -3.17 -1.32 8.11
CA CYS A 52 -2.38 -0.88 6.98
C CYS A 52 -2.14 -2.03 6.05
N GLY A 53 -2.20 -1.76 4.76
CA GLY A 53 -1.83 -2.74 3.76
C GLY A 53 -0.77 -2.15 2.86
N VAL A 54 0.07 -2.99 2.31
CA VAL A 54 1.18 -2.54 1.48
C VAL A 54 1.18 -3.34 0.19
N VAL A 55 1.27 -2.63 -0.94
CA VAL A 55 1.42 -3.26 -2.24
C VAL A 55 2.65 -2.66 -2.90
N ARG A 56 3.25 -3.41 -3.81
CA ARG A 56 4.39 -2.88 -4.54
C ARG A 56 4.37 -3.36 -5.97
N GLY A 57 5.06 -2.65 -6.83
CA GLY A 57 5.12 -3.00 -8.22
C GLY A 57 5.36 -1.78 -9.05
N GLU A 58 5.08 -1.90 -10.34
CA GLU A 58 5.18 -0.78 -11.22
C GLU A 58 4.19 0.28 -10.76
N ILE A 59 4.54 1.54 -10.94
CA ILE A 59 3.75 2.61 -10.34
C ILE A 59 2.29 2.59 -10.78
N SER A 60 2.01 2.33 -12.05
CA SER A 60 0.63 2.33 -12.48
C SER A 60 -0.17 1.17 -11.90
N ALA A 61 0.48 0.03 -11.72
CA ALA A 61 -0.18 -1.12 -11.12
C ALA A 61 -0.49 -0.84 -9.65
N VAL A 62 0.44 -0.18 -8.95
CA VAL A 62 0.24 0.16 -7.57
C VAL A 62 -0.91 1.15 -7.43
N GLU A 63 -0.94 2.17 -8.29
CA GLU A 63 -2.01 3.15 -8.21
C GLU A 63 -3.35 2.51 -8.48
N TYR A 64 -3.41 1.61 -9.45
CA TYR A 64 -4.65 0.95 -9.76
C TYR A 64 -5.13 0.08 -8.60
N ALA A 65 -4.19 -0.63 -7.96
CA ALA A 65 -4.55 -1.44 -6.81
C ALA A 65 -5.09 -0.57 -5.68
N LEU A 66 -4.43 0.56 -5.42
CA LEU A 66 -4.89 1.44 -4.35
C LEU A 66 -6.27 2.01 -4.64
N GLU A 67 -6.55 2.35 -5.89
CA GLU A 67 -7.86 2.83 -6.24
C GLU A 67 -8.93 1.79 -5.96
N ALA A 68 -8.64 0.54 -6.28
CA ALA A 68 -9.60 -0.52 -6.02
C ALA A 68 -9.83 -0.68 -4.52
N GLY A 69 -8.78 -0.59 -3.74
CA GLY A 69 -8.90 -0.71 -2.30
C GLY A 69 -9.69 0.45 -1.69
N VAL A 70 -9.43 1.66 -2.19
CA VAL A 70 -10.15 2.83 -1.70
C VAL A 70 -11.64 2.70 -1.99
N GLU A 71 -11.97 2.25 -3.19
CA GLU A 71 -13.37 2.10 -3.56
C GLU A 71 -14.07 1.09 -2.65
N ALA A 72 -13.41 -0.03 -2.39
CA ALA A 72 -14.01 -1.04 -1.52
C ALA A 72 -14.19 -0.52 -0.10
N ALA A 73 -13.20 0.22 0.40
CA ALA A 73 -13.30 0.77 1.74
C ALA A 73 -14.41 1.80 1.83
N ARG A 74 -14.59 2.60 0.81
CA ARG A 74 -15.64 3.59 0.81
C ARG A 74 -17.01 2.96 0.78
N GLN A 75 -17.14 1.85 0.07
CA GLN A 75 -18.42 1.15 0.06
C GLN A 75 -18.76 0.60 1.43
N ALA A 76 -17.77 0.41 2.28
CA ALA A 76 -17.97 -0.04 3.64
C ALA A 76 -18.03 1.15 4.61
N ASP A 77 -18.09 2.37 4.10
CA ASP A 77 -18.16 3.57 4.90
C ASP A 77 -16.96 3.74 5.83
N ALA A 78 -15.82 3.28 5.40
CA ALA A 78 -14.64 3.35 6.24
C ALA A 78 -13.79 4.54 5.88
N ASN A 79 -13.06 5.05 6.86
CA ASN A 79 -12.04 6.05 6.59
C ASN A 79 -10.87 5.38 5.91
N VAL A 80 -10.31 6.04 4.90
CA VAL A 80 -9.22 5.45 4.14
C VAL A 80 -8.23 6.53 3.75
N LYS A 81 -6.95 6.19 3.83
CA LYS A 81 -5.87 7.07 3.38
C LYS A 81 -4.89 6.24 2.58
N THR A 82 -4.25 6.85 1.59
CA THR A 82 -3.24 6.15 0.81
C THR A 82 -2.02 7.03 0.65
N SER A 83 -0.88 6.40 0.41
CA SER A 83 0.31 7.11 0.03
C SER A 83 1.14 6.22 -0.89
N VAL A 84 2.01 6.83 -1.67
CA VAL A 84 2.82 6.12 -2.63
C VAL A 84 4.25 6.61 -2.52
N LEU A 85 5.18 5.67 -2.44
CA LEU A 85 6.60 5.97 -2.45
C LEU A 85 7.17 5.41 -3.74
N VAL A 86 7.93 6.22 -4.45
CA VAL A 86 8.50 5.79 -5.72
C VAL A 86 10.01 5.78 -5.62
N ARG A 87 10.62 4.70 -6.07
CA ARG A 87 12.06 4.57 -6.08
C ARG A 87 12.53 4.37 -7.50
N PRO A 88 13.12 5.36 -8.08
CA PRO A 88 13.52 5.26 -9.49
C PRO A 88 14.51 4.14 -9.75
N ASP A 89 15.30 3.80 -8.76
CA ASP A 89 16.29 2.75 -8.94
C ASP A 89 15.74 1.37 -8.64
N GLY A 90 14.50 1.28 -8.26
CA GLY A 90 13.88 -0.01 -8.06
C GLY A 90 14.32 -0.75 -6.83
N ASP A 91 14.91 -0.07 -5.88
CA ASP A 91 15.49 -0.72 -4.72
C ASP A 91 14.57 -0.85 -3.53
N VAL A 92 13.28 -0.76 -3.74
CA VAL A 92 12.34 -0.83 -2.63
C VAL A 92 12.29 -2.23 -2.05
N GLY A 93 12.49 -3.24 -2.89
CA GLY A 93 12.40 -4.60 -2.42
C GLY A 93 13.36 -4.93 -1.29
N SER A 94 14.59 -4.46 -1.38
CA SER A 94 15.54 -4.78 -0.34
C SER A 94 15.16 -4.09 0.97
N LEU A 95 14.56 -2.94 0.88
CA LEU A 95 14.12 -2.25 2.07
C LEU A 95 13.03 -3.05 2.77
N LEU A 96 12.10 -3.59 2.00
CA LEU A 96 10.98 -4.32 2.57
C LEU A 96 11.36 -5.70 3.05
N SER A 97 12.50 -6.20 2.68
CA SER A 97 12.90 -7.54 3.09
C SER A 97 13.63 -7.57 4.42
N ARG A 98 13.88 -6.42 5.00
CA ARG A 98 14.59 -6.38 6.26
C ARG A 98 13.65 -6.49 7.43
N PRO A 99 14.11 -7.05 8.55
CA PRO A 99 13.27 -7.13 9.72
C PRO A 99 12.77 -5.75 10.12
N GLY A 100 11.50 -5.63 10.39
CA GLY A 100 10.94 -4.37 10.78
C GLY A 100 10.66 -3.40 9.66
N ALA A 101 10.93 -3.81 8.42
CA ALA A 101 10.76 -2.89 7.33
C ALA A 101 9.30 -2.45 7.15
N MET A 102 8.38 -3.37 7.33
CA MET A 102 6.98 -3.03 7.19
C MET A 102 6.59 -1.97 8.18
N ARG A 103 7.03 -2.11 9.41
CA ARG A 103 6.72 -1.14 10.42
C ARG A 103 7.30 0.22 10.07
N LYS A 104 8.51 0.25 9.54
CA LYS A 104 9.13 1.47 9.16
C LYS A 104 8.38 2.18 8.05
N VAL A 105 7.94 1.43 7.07
CA VAL A 105 7.18 1.96 5.98
C VAL A 105 5.88 2.54 6.48
N MET A 106 5.20 1.84 7.36
CA MET A 106 3.94 2.31 7.88
C MET A 106 4.10 3.54 8.75
N ALA A 107 5.17 3.59 9.52
CA ALA A 107 5.40 4.74 10.37
C ALA A 107 5.61 5.98 9.52
N GLY A 108 6.33 5.82 8.41
CA GLY A 108 6.51 6.94 7.51
C GLY A 108 5.22 7.40 6.89
N SER A 109 4.40 6.46 6.54
CA SER A 109 3.12 6.78 5.95
C SER A 109 2.20 7.43 6.95
N ALA A 110 2.15 6.90 8.15
CA ALA A 110 1.26 7.42 9.15
C ALA A 110 1.73 8.75 9.68
N ASN A 111 3.00 9.03 9.56
CA ASN A 111 3.50 10.29 10.00
C ASN A 111 3.10 10.55 11.42
N GLU A 112 3.19 9.53 12.24
CA GLU A 112 2.75 9.62 13.56
C GLU A 112 3.81 9.56 14.51
N PRO A 113 4.21 10.60 15.09
CA PRO A 113 5.29 10.58 16.07
C PRO A 113 4.79 9.88 17.28
N GLY A 114 5.56 9.18 17.90
CA GLY A 114 5.21 8.61 19.14
C GLY A 114 4.33 7.42 19.11
N VAL A 115 3.94 7.07 17.94
CA VAL A 115 3.14 5.94 17.88
C VAL A 115 3.88 4.74 18.22
N GLY A 116 5.11 4.80 18.09
CA GLY A 116 5.84 3.63 18.27
C GLY A 116 5.74 3.02 19.60
N GLU A 117 5.20 3.65 20.40
CA GLU A 117 5.18 3.10 21.53
C GLU A 117 4.54 2.18 21.63
#